data_cb53faaacc99931e49c393ce54bf6418
#
_entry.id   cb53faaacc99931e49c393ce54bf6418
#
_cell.length_a   1.000
_cell.length_b   1.000
_cell.length_c   1.000
_cell.angle_alpha   90.00
_cell.angle_beta   90.00
_cell.angle_gamma   90.00
#
_symmetry.space_group_name_H-M   'P 1'
#
loop_
_entity.id
_entity.type
_entity.pdbx_description
1 polymer ?
#
loop_
_entity_poly.entity_id
_entity_poly.type
_entity_poly.pdbx_seq_one_letter_code
_entity_poly.pdbx_strand_id
1 'polypeptide(L)'
;MPHDNDVQADRKQRAGRAEEACGDRGESSIQMAIVFPFVILLTIAVVQAAMWVHARNVALTAAREGVAAARTYQSPEGAGADRARETLGRIAGDSLRAPTVSTDGSTATDVRVTVTGSAPSMVPGLTGLSVSQSASAPRERWTTP
;
A
#
# COMPACT_ATOMS: atom_id res chain seq x y z
N MET A 1 -34.23 -48.76 -49.75
CA MET A 1 -33.47 -47.50 -49.82
C MET A 1 -33.73 -46.71 -48.55
N PRO A 2 -32.91 -46.88 -47.52
CA PRO A 2 -32.99 -46.07 -46.31
C PRO A 2 -31.69 -45.30 -46.07
N HIS A 3 -31.28 -44.43 -46.99
CA HIS A 3 -29.99 -43.73 -46.84
C HIS A 3 -30.09 -42.21 -46.73
N ASP A 4 -31.23 -41.62 -47.05
CA ASP A 4 -31.37 -40.16 -47.06
C ASP A 4 -31.73 -39.56 -45.70
N ASN A 5 -32.46 -40.29 -44.85
CA ASN A 5 -32.90 -39.80 -43.54
C ASN A 5 -31.72 -39.70 -42.52
N ASP A 6 -30.80 -40.65 -42.59
CA ASP A 6 -29.64 -40.68 -41.70
C ASP A 6 -28.66 -39.54 -41.96
N VAL A 7 -28.47 -39.19 -43.24
CA VAL A 7 -27.59 -38.07 -43.65
C VAL A 7 -28.22 -36.72 -43.25
N GLN A 8 -29.54 -36.59 -43.30
CA GLN A 8 -30.21 -35.37 -42.86
C GLN A 8 -30.23 -35.21 -41.34
N ALA A 9 -30.34 -36.32 -40.60
CA ALA A 9 -30.25 -36.28 -39.15
C ALA A 9 -28.84 -35.87 -38.64
N ASP A 10 -27.81 -36.45 -39.25
CA ASP A 10 -26.40 -36.10 -38.92
C ASP A 10 -26.05 -34.62 -39.25
N ARG A 11 -26.57 -34.10 -40.38
CA ARG A 11 -26.42 -32.67 -40.70
C ARG A 11 -27.10 -31.74 -39.72
N LYS A 12 -28.31 -32.07 -39.25
CA LYS A 12 -29.05 -31.29 -38.23
C LYS A 12 -28.32 -31.32 -36.90
N GLN A 13 -27.80 -32.47 -36.50
CA GLN A 13 -27.02 -32.56 -35.25
C GLN A 13 -25.71 -31.79 -35.30
N ARG A 14 -25.03 -31.78 -36.42
CA ARG A 14 -23.80 -31.00 -36.61
C ARG A 14 -24.07 -29.48 -36.68
N ALA A 15 -25.17 -29.07 -37.28
CA ALA A 15 -25.58 -27.67 -37.31
C ALA A 15 -25.96 -27.17 -35.90
N GLY A 16 -26.73 -27.94 -35.13
CA GLY A 16 -27.06 -27.59 -33.75
C GLY A 16 -25.86 -27.48 -32.82
N ARG A 17 -24.87 -28.42 -32.95
CA ARG A 17 -23.61 -28.32 -32.18
C ARG A 17 -22.73 -27.13 -32.58
N ALA A 18 -22.79 -26.70 -33.83
CA ALA A 18 -22.04 -25.53 -34.29
C ALA A 18 -22.66 -24.21 -33.79
N GLU A 19 -23.98 -24.15 -33.67
CA GLU A 19 -24.68 -22.99 -33.10
C GLU A 19 -24.47 -22.87 -31.59
N GLU A 20 -24.52 -23.97 -30.82
CA GLU A 20 -24.23 -23.99 -29.39
C GLU A 20 -22.77 -23.58 -29.10
N ALA A 21 -21.80 -24.05 -29.91
CA ALA A 21 -20.39 -23.69 -29.75
C ALA A 21 -20.08 -22.23 -30.12
N CYS A 22 -20.91 -21.57 -30.90
CA CYS A 22 -20.74 -20.17 -31.29
C CYS A 22 -21.36 -19.20 -30.27
N GLY A 23 -22.45 -19.58 -29.62
CA GLY A 23 -23.12 -18.79 -28.57
C GLY A 23 -22.28 -18.64 -27.32
N ASP A 24 -21.66 -19.72 -26.86
CA ASP A 24 -20.88 -19.76 -25.60
C ASP A 24 -19.57 -18.94 -25.67
N ARG A 25 -18.99 -18.79 -26.84
CA ARG A 25 -17.78 -17.96 -27.03
C ARG A 25 -18.05 -16.47 -27.01
N GLY A 26 -19.21 -16.03 -27.42
CA GLY A 26 -19.59 -14.63 -27.42
C GLY A 26 -19.95 -14.12 -26.03
N GLU A 27 -20.65 -14.91 -25.22
CA GLU A 27 -21.02 -14.57 -23.86
C GLU A 27 -19.82 -14.46 -22.94
N SER A 28 -18.87 -15.39 -23.00
CA SER A 28 -17.63 -15.35 -22.25
C SER A 28 -16.77 -14.12 -22.58
N SER A 29 -16.76 -13.68 -23.84
CA SER A 29 -15.97 -12.52 -24.28
C SER A 29 -16.56 -11.20 -23.73
N ILE A 30 -17.88 -11.07 -23.72
CA ILE A 30 -18.56 -9.88 -23.18
C ILE A 30 -18.40 -9.82 -21.67
N GLN A 31 -18.52 -10.93 -20.97
CA GLN A 31 -18.32 -11.04 -19.53
C GLN A 31 -16.89 -10.65 -19.15
N MET A 32 -15.88 -11.13 -19.86
CA MET A 32 -14.49 -10.75 -19.65
C MET A 32 -14.25 -9.25 -19.88
N ALA A 33 -14.85 -8.66 -20.89
CA ALA A 33 -14.69 -7.24 -21.20
C ALA A 33 -15.21 -6.35 -20.05
N ILE A 34 -16.23 -6.81 -19.30
CA ILE A 34 -16.77 -6.09 -18.15
C ILE A 34 -15.96 -6.37 -16.88
N VAL A 35 -15.61 -7.63 -16.60
CA VAL A 35 -14.95 -8.03 -15.36
C VAL A 35 -13.49 -7.59 -15.32
N PHE A 36 -12.78 -7.66 -16.44
CA PHE A 36 -11.34 -7.37 -16.50
C PHE A 36 -10.95 -5.97 -15.98
N PRO A 37 -11.63 -4.86 -16.38
CA PRO A 37 -11.30 -3.55 -15.83
C PRO A 37 -11.52 -3.46 -14.31
N PHE A 38 -12.53 -4.13 -13.76
CA PHE A 38 -12.74 -4.15 -12.31
C PHE A 38 -11.62 -4.90 -11.58
N VAL A 39 -11.15 -6.01 -12.13
CA VAL A 39 -10.02 -6.76 -11.55
C VAL A 39 -8.75 -5.92 -11.56
N ILE A 40 -8.48 -5.18 -12.66
CA ILE A 40 -7.33 -4.27 -12.73
C ILE A 40 -7.44 -3.17 -11.67
N LEU A 41 -8.60 -2.50 -11.58
CA LEU A 41 -8.81 -1.45 -10.60
C LEU A 41 -8.66 -1.95 -9.17
N LEU A 42 -9.21 -3.13 -8.86
CA LEU A 42 -9.06 -3.77 -7.56
C LEU A 42 -7.58 -4.06 -7.25
N THR A 43 -6.84 -4.60 -8.22
CA THR A 43 -5.41 -4.88 -8.06
C THR A 43 -4.61 -3.61 -7.77
N ILE A 44 -4.87 -2.53 -8.52
CA ILE A 44 -4.23 -1.23 -8.28
C ILE A 44 -4.57 -0.71 -6.87
N ALA A 45 -5.82 -0.82 -6.44
CA ALA A 45 -6.25 -0.39 -5.11
C ALA A 45 -5.54 -1.16 -3.99
N VAL A 46 -5.39 -2.48 -4.13
CA VAL A 46 -4.67 -3.32 -3.16
C VAL A 46 -3.19 -2.95 -3.09
N VAL A 47 -2.54 -2.78 -4.23
CA VAL A 47 -1.12 -2.37 -4.28
C VAL A 47 -0.95 -0.98 -3.66
N GLN A 48 -1.83 -0.02 -3.97
CA GLN A 48 -1.80 1.32 -3.40
C GLN A 48 -1.96 1.30 -1.87
N ALA A 49 -2.87 0.48 -1.35
CA ALA A 49 -3.04 0.29 0.10
C ALA A 49 -1.79 -0.31 0.75
N ALA A 50 -1.16 -1.30 0.12
CA ALA A 50 0.07 -1.91 0.61
C ALA A 50 1.22 -0.89 0.68
N MET A 51 1.39 -0.06 -0.35
CA MET A 51 2.40 1.01 -0.38
C MET A 51 2.17 2.04 0.74
N TRP A 52 0.93 2.43 0.98
CA TRP A 52 0.58 3.34 2.06
C TRP A 52 0.86 2.75 3.44
N VAL A 53 0.50 1.49 3.69
CA VAL A 53 0.83 0.79 4.94
C VAL A 53 2.33 0.70 5.13
N HIS A 54 3.09 0.39 4.08
CA HIS A 54 4.55 0.35 4.13
C HIS A 54 5.15 1.70 4.50
N ALA A 55 4.71 2.79 3.85
CA ALA A 55 5.14 4.15 4.17
C ALA A 55 4.86 4.53 5.64
N ARG A 56 3.68 4.14 6.16
CA ARG A 56 3.34 4.33 7.59
C ARG A 56 4.30 3.59 8.52
N ASN A 57 4.65 2.35 8.20
CA ASN A 57 5.55 1.55 9.00
C ASN A 57 6.97 2.15 9.01
N VAL A 58 7.46 2.63 7.87
CA VAL A 58 8.74 3.34 7.75
C VAL A 58 8.73 4.60 8.61
N ALA A 59 7.70 5.44 8.51
CA ALA A 59 7.58 6.65 9.31
C ALA A 59 7.50 6.36 10.81
N LEU A 60 6.75 5.34 11.22
CA LEU A 60 6.62 4.93 12.61
C LEU A 60 7.94 4.37 13.17
N THR A 61 8.68 3.59 12.39
CA THR A 61 9.99 3.07 12.79
C THR A 61 10.97 4.22 13.03
N ALA A 62 11.03 5.18 12.11
CA ALA A 62 11.88 6.36 12.27
C ALA A 62 11.48 7.20 13.50
N ALA A 63 10.19 7.39 13.75
CA ALA A 63 9.70 8.11 14.93
C ALA A 63 10.11 7.40 16.24
N ARG A 64 10.00 6.07 16.29
CA ARG A 64 10.41 5.26 17.45
C ARG A 64 11.91 5.32 17.72
N GLU A 65 12.72 5.21 16.67
CA GLU A 65 14.18 5.36 16.77
C GLU A 65 14.57 6.75 17.27
N GLY A 66 13.88 7.79 16.77
CA GLY A 66 14.08 9.15 17.24
C GLY A 66 13.74 9.33 18.71
N VAL A 67 12.60 8.79 19.16
CA VAL A 67 12.23 8.81 20.58
C VAL A 67 13.23 8.05 21.44
N ALA A 68 13.70 6.87 20.98
CA ALA A 68 14.70 6.08 21.71
C ALA A 68 15.99 6.86 21.92
N ALA A 69 16.45 7.63 20.94
CA ALA A 69 17.63 8.49 21.08
C ALA A 69 17.40 9.70 21.99
N ALA A 70 16.22 10.32 21.92
CA ALA A 70 15.93 11.55 22.66
C ALA A 70 15.54 11.34 24.11
N ARG A 71 15.09 10.14 24.51
CA ARG A 71 14.68 9.85 25.89
C ARG A 71 15.86 9.57 26.83
N THR A 72 17.05 9.30 26.30
CA THR A 72 18.23 9.00 27.11
C THR A 72 18.60 10.18 28.02
N TYR A 73 19.18 9.87 29.19
CA TYR A 73 19.61 10.89 30.14
C TYR A 73 20.61 11.86 29.51
N GLN A 74 20.38 13.17 29.66
CA GLN A 74 21.20 14.25 29.07
C GLN A 74 21.34 14.20 27.53
N SER A 75 20.39 13.61 26.82
CA SER A 75 20.38 13.62 25.37
C SER A 75 20.41 15.06 24.84
N PRO A 76 21.26 15.39 23.85
CA PRO A 76 21.31 16.70 23.21
C PRO A 76 19.96 17.10 22.63
N GLU A 77 19.68 18.41 22.63
CA GLU A 77 18.53 18.94 21.87
C GLU A 77 18.68 18.57 20.39
N GLY A 78 17.60 18.06 19.82
CA GLY A 78 17.60 17.63 18.43
C GLY A 78 18.01 16.17 18.17
N ALA A 79 18.66 15.48 19.11
CA ALA A 79 19.12 14.09 18.93
C ALA A 79 18.02 13.15 18.39
N GLY A 80 16.77 13.33 18.85
CA GLY A 80 15.64 12.57 18.36
C GLY A 80 15.31 12.84 16.88
N ALA A 81 15.34 14.10 16.49
CA ALA A 81 15.09 14.47 15.11
C ALA A 81 16.20 13.96 14.18
N ASP A 82 17.46 14.09 14.62
CA ASP A 82 18.62 13.66 13.84
C ASP A 82 18.63 12.12 13.66
N ARG A 83 18.33 11.38 14.72
CA ARG A 83 18.22 9.94 14.64
C ARG A 83 17.07 9.49 13.75
N ALA A 84 15.91 10.16 13.81
CA ALA A 84 14.79 9.87 12.93
C ALA A 84 15.15 10.14 11.46
N ARG A 85 15.84 11.25 11.15
CA ARG A 85 16.31 11.57 9.80
C ARG A 85 17.33 10.56 9.28
N GLU A 86 18.30 10.17 10.11
CA GLU A 86 19.28 9.12 9.78
C GLU A 86 18.56 7.80 9.45
N THR A 87 17.60 7.40 10.26
CA THR A 87 16.81 6.19 10.01
C THR A 87 16.04 6.28 8.72
N LEU A 88 15.37 7.43 8.46
CA LEU A 88 14.69 7.66 7.18
C LEU A 88 15.65 7.56 5.99
N GLY A 89 16.84 8.12 6.09
CA GLY A 89 17.86 8.04 5.03
C GLY A 89 18.26 6.59 4.69
N ARG A 90 18.17 5.68 5.67
CA ARG A 90 18.51 4.26 5.48
C ARG A 90 17.35 3.41 4.96
N ILE A 91 16.11 3.67 5.41
CA ILE A 91 14.99 2.74 5.18
C ILE A 91 13.86 3.32 4.33
N ALA A 92 13.78 4.64 4.16
CA ALA A 92 12.65 5.25 3.45
C ALA A 92 12.70 5.00 1.93
N GLY A 93 13.88 5.15 1.32
CA GLY A 93 14.02 5.07 -0.13
C GLY A 93 12.93 5.87 -0.84
N ASP A 94 12.27 5.26 -1.82
CA ASP A 94 11.11 5.84 -2.52
C ASP A 94 9.76 5.59 -1.81
N SER A 95 9.77 4.89 -0.67
CA SER A 95 8.54 4.49 0.03
C SER A 95 7.86 5.65 0.75
N LEU A 96 8.61 6.68 1.13
CA LEU A 96 8.09 7.88 1.80
C LEU A 96 8.68 9.13 1.13
N ARG A 97 7.84 9.89 0.45
CA ARG A 97 8.24 11.11 -0.25
C ARG A 97 8.13 12.33 0.64
N ALA A 98 9.08 13.26 0.46
CA ALA A 98 9.18 14.51 1.22
C ALA A 98 9.02 14.31 2.75
N PRO A 99 9.81 13.41 3.38
CA PRO A 99 9.70 13.18 4.80
C PRO A 99 10.11 14.42 5.59
N THR A 100 9.32 14.81 6.57
CA THR A 100 9.65 15.83 7.55
C THR A 100 9.58 15.26 8.95
N VAL A 101 10.46 15.73 9.81
CA VAL A 101 10.57 15.30 11.21
C VAL A 101 10.38 16.50 12.11
N SER A 102 9.43 16.39 13.06
CA SER A 102 9.18 17.39 14.09
C SER A 102 9.29 16.74 15.47
N THR A 103 9.75 17.53 16.43
CA THR A 103 9.76 17.20 17.87
C THR A 103 8.73 17.99 18.66
N ASP A 104 7.81 18.65 17.96
CA ASP A 104 6.75 19.44 18.58
C ASP A 104 5.87 18.60 19.50
N GLY A 105 5.50 19.17 20.62
CA GLY A 105 4.76 18.48 21.68
C GLY A 105 5.64 17.68 22.63
N SER A 106 6.98 17.80 22.54
CA SER A 106 7.88 17.34 23.59
C SER A 106 7.81 18.28 24.79
N THR A 107 7.91 17.71 26.00
CA THR A 107 7.91 18.43 27.26
C THR A 107 9.18 18.13 28.06
N ALA A 108 9.30 18.72 29.24
CA ALA A 108 10.41 18.39 30.14
C ALA A 108 10.39 16.92 30.60
N THR A 109 9.22 16.29 30.62
CA THR A 109 9.00 14.91 31.08
C THR A 109 8.88 13.88 29.96
N ASP A 110 8.41 14.33 28.79
CA ASP A 110 8.08 13.43 27.69
C ASP A 110 8.72 13.92 26.41
N VAL A 111 9.21 12.96 25.62
CA VAL A 111 9.70 13.19 24.28
C VAL A 111 8.66 12.74 23.27
N ARG A 112 8.42 13.55 22.25
CA ARG A 112 7.59 13.19 21.09
C ARG A 112 8.37 13.44 19.82
N VAL A 113 8.33 12.48 18.91
CA VAL A 113 8.86 12.64 17.54
C VAL A 113 7.75 12.30 16.58
N THR A 114 7.47 13.20 15.66
CA THR A 114 6.47 13.03 14.60
C THR A 114 7.18 13.04 13.25
N VAL A 115 6.86 12.06 12.42
CA VAL A 115 7.34 11.94 11.04
C VAL A 115 6.15 12.04 10.11
N THR A 116 6.21 12.98 9.17
CA THR A 116 5.19 13.16 8.14
C THR A 116 5.80 13.02 6.75
N GLY A 117 4.97 12.72 5.76
CA GLY A 117 5.38 12.57 4.37
C GLY A 117 4.21 12.07 3.53
N SER A 118 4.48 11.57 2.35
CA SER A 118 3.47 10.97 1.47
C SER A 118 3.94 9.64 0.91
N ALA A 119 3.03 8.67 0.86
CA ALA A 119 3.25 7.42 0.13
C ALA A 119 3.22 7.69 -1.37
N PRO A 120 4.04 7.01 -2.18
CA PRO A 120 4.00 7.17 -3.63
C PRO A 120 2.64 6.75 -4.20
N SER A 121 2.19 7.43 -5.24
CA SER A 121 0.98 7.06 -6.00
C SER A 121 1.38 6.31 -7.27
N MET A 122 0.67 5.22 -7.55
CA MET A 122 0.80 4.50 -8.82
C MET A 122 -0.08 5.12 -9.92
N VAL A 123 -1.00 6.01 -9.55
CA VAL A 123 -1.89 6.65 -10.51
C VAL A 123 -1.26 7.97 -10.97
N PRO A 124 -0.94 8.14 -12.27
CA PRO A 124 -0.41 9.38 -12.80
C PRO A 124 -1.35 10.55 -12.53
N GLY A 125 -0.80 11.68 -12.08
CA GLY A 125 -1.58 12.89 -11.81
C GLY A 125 -2.28 12.93 -10.43
N LEU A 126 -2.21 11.87 -9.63
CA LEU A 126 -2.66 11.89 -8.25
C LEU A 126 -1.47 12.08 -7.28
N THR A 127 -1.66 13.01 -6.36
CA THR A 127 -0.75 13.15 -5.22
C THR A 127 -0.81 11.91 -4.34
N GLY A 128 0.33 11.47 -3.81
CA GLY A 128 0.38 10.34 -2.90
C GLY A 128 -0.45 10.56 -1.63
N LEU A 129 -0.84 9.47 -0.99
CA LEU A 129 -1.58 9.51 0.27
C LEU A 129 -0.68 10.03 1.39
N SER A 130 -1.17 11.00 2.16
CA SER A 130 -0.44 11.56 3.29
C SER A 130 -0.22 10.51 4.39
N VAL A 131 0.95 10.58 4.99
CA VAL A 131 1.37 9.74 6.12
C VAL A 131 1.79 10.67 7.25
N SER A 132 1.29 10.41 8.46
CA SER A 132 1.73 11.06 9.68
C SER A 132 1.79 10.00 10.78
N GLN A 133 2.96 9.84 11.39
CA GLN A 133 3.16 8.91 12.48
C GLN A 133 3.96 9.59 13.59
N SER A 134 3.55 9.35 14.82
CA SER A 134 4.23 9.88 16.01
C SER A 134 4.52 8.77 17.01
N ALA A 135 5.62 8.92 17.70
CA ALA A 135 5.97 8.14 18.88
C ALA A 135 6.24 9.07 20.05
N SER A 136 6.00 8.63 21.28
CA SER A 136 6.33 9.36 22.48
C SER A 136 6.75 8.41 23.59
N ALA A 137 7.66 8.88 24.46
CA ALA A 137 8.11 8.15 25.65
C ALA A 137 8.53 9.14 26.74
N PRO A 138 8.46 8.75 28.02
CA PRO A 138 8.98 9.55 29.11
C PRO A 138 10.51 9.64 29.01
N ARG A 139 11.06 10.81 29.43
CA ARG A 139 12.50 11.01 29.58
C ARG A 139 13.02 10.23 30.76
N GLU A 140 14.17 9.60 30.57
CA GLU A 140 14.86 8.91 31.67
C GLU A 140 15.37 9.95 32.68
N ARG A 141 15.06 9.71 33.93
CA ARG A 141 15.53 10.53 35.08
C ARG A 141 16.28 9.64 36.03
N TRP A 142 17.37 10.16 36.57
CA TRP A 142 17.99 9.53 37.71
C TRP A 142 17.07 9.64 38.92
N THR A 143 16.58 8.55 39.44
CA THR A 143 16.04 8.48 40.78
C THR A 143 17.21 8.17 41.71
N THR A 144 17.66 9.15 42.44
CA THR A 144 18.59 8.89 43.59
C THR A 144 17.82 8.07 44.61
N PRO A 145 18.39 6.95 45.10
CA PRO A 145 17.78 6.13 46.18
C PRO A 145 17.64 6.92 47.45
#